data_efa0d77dc4a0e663a94a30a1be34ca03
#
_entry.id   efa0d77dc4a0e663a94a30a1be34ca03
#
_cell.length_a   1.000
_cell.length_b   1.000
_cell.length_c   1.000
_cell.angle_alpha   90.00
_cell.angle_beta   90.00
_cell.angle_gamma   90.00
#
_symmetry.space_group_name_H-M   'P 1'
#
loop_
_entity.id
_entity.type
_entity.pdbx_description
1 polymer ?
#
loop_
_entity_poly.entity_id
_entity_poly.type
_entity_poly.pdbx_seq_one_letter_code
_entity_poly.pdbx_strand_id
1 'polypeptide(L)'
;MVTQALADRLEIIEVCTRLHWCVDHRDWDGLDDLLADHVSFPTPAEIEAPGFDPASYLRSRAEVKAAYPGLLAGLLTQHLITGHQVELDGDRAVCRAHSVNVHLPDGGGRDALVAHGNEYRFELERTEKGWRISGRQTWIRWRWGDETHYEVDRRLLQWADQVRPVSSAECNQREG
;
A
#
# COMPACT_ATOMS: atom_id res chain seq x y z
N MET A 1 -27.67 -11.62 -14.67
CA MET A 1 -27.05 -11.79 -13.33
C MET A 1 -25.56 -11.56 -13.46
N VAL A 2 -24.98 -10.74 -12.58
CA VAL A 2 -23.51 -10.57 -12.48
C VAL A 2 -22.94 -11.88 -11.92
N THR A 3 -21.90 -12.42 -12.54
CA THR A 3 -21.23 -13.61 -11.99
C THR A 3 -20.43 -13.25 -10.75
N GLN A 4 -20.22 -14.19 -9.81
CA GLN A 4 -19.42 -13.96 -8.61
C GLN A 4 -18.02 -13.42 -8.97
N ALA A 5 -17.39 -14.00 -9.98
CA ALA A 5 -16.07 -13.56 -10.44
C ALA A 5 -16.05 -12.11 -10.92
N LEU A 6 -17.14 -11.59 -11.50
CA LEU A 6 -17.21 -10.19 -11.89
C LEU A 6 -17.42 -9.29 -10.66
N ALA A 7 -18.26 -9.71 -9.71
CA ALA A 7 -18.45 -9.00 -8.46
C ALA A 7 -17.14 -8.90 -7.68
N ASP A 8 -16.40 -10.00 -7.57
CA ASP A 8 -15.09 -10.05 -6.93
C ASP A 8 -14.08 -9.09 -7.58
N ARG A 9 -14.01 -9.07 -8.90
CA ARG A 9 -13.11 -8.16 -9.62
C ARG A 9 -13.44 -6.70 -9.35
N LEU A 10 -14.71 -6.33 -9.33
CA LEU A 10 -15.14 -4.96 -9.04
C LEU A 10 -14.82 -4.57 -7.60
N GLU A 11 -15.11 -5.46 -6.64
CA GLU A 11 -14.78 -5.23 -5.23
C GLU A 11 -13.28 -5.06 -5.00
N ILE A 12 -12.45 -5.91 -5.63
CA ILE A 12 -10.98 -5.83 -5.53
C ILE A 12 -10.47 -4.49 -6.08
N ILE A 13 -10.98 -4.05 -7.24
CA ILE A 13 -10.62 -2.75 -7.82
C ILE A 13 -11.02 -1.61 -6.88
N GLU A 14 -12.21 -1.70 -6.29
CA GLU A 14 -12.68 -0.72 -5.33
C GLU A 14 -11.81 -0.68 -4.08
N VAL A 15 -11.48 -1.82 -3.48
CA VAL A 15 -10.60 -1.93 -2.30
C VAL A 15 -9.23 -1.30 -2.58
N CYS A 16 -8.60 -1.63 -3.71
CA CYS A 16 -7.31 -1.05 -4.10
C CYS A 16 -7.38 0.46 -4.32
N THR A 17 -8.48 0.95 -4.91
CA THR A 17 -8.69 2.38 -5.16
C THR A 17 -8.98 3.13 -3.86
N ARG A 18 -9.82 2.59 -3.00
CA ARG A 18 -10.18 3.18 -1.71
C ARG A 18 -9.01 3.29 -0.75
N LEU A 19 -8.02 2.38 -0.80
CA LEU A 19 -6.80 2.53 -0.02
C LEU A 19 -6.16 3.90 -0.25
N HIS A 20 -5.99 4.29 -1.50
CA HIS A 20 -5.37 5.56 -1.86
C HIS A 20 -6.28 6.76 -1.53
N TRP A 21 -7.58 6.59 -1.72
CA TRP A 21 -8.55 7.61 -1.30
C TRP A 21 -8.48 7.89 0.21
N CYS A 22 -8.45 6.84 1.05
CA CYS A 22 -8.30 6.99 2.49
C CYS A 22 -6.98 7.70 2.86
N VAL A 23 -5.89 7.33 2.19
CA VAL A 23 -4.57 7.95 2.39
C VAL A 23 -4.61 9.44 2.06
N ASP A 24 -5.17 9.83 0.93
CA ASP A 24 -5.25 11.23 0.49
C ASP A 24 -6.15 12.08 1.40
N HIS A 25 -7.23 11.50 1.94
CA HIS A 25 -8.17 12.18 2.82
C HIS A 25 -7.84 12.02 4.32
N ARG A 26 -6.74 11.32 4.66
CA ARG A 26 -6.36 11.05 6.06
C ARG A 26 -7.43 10.27 6.83
N ASP A 27 -8.23 9.48 6.12
CA ASP A 27 -9.23 8.59 6.68
C ASP A 27 -8.57 7.27 7.13
N TRP A 28 -7.89 7.37 8.28
CA TRP A 28 -7.15 6.23 8.82
C TRP A 28 -8.07 5.12 9.34
N ASP A 29 -9.29 5.45 9.73
CA ASP A 29 -10.26 4.46 10.19
C ASP A 29 -10.84 3.67 9.02
N GLY A 30 -10.98 4.29 7.85
CA GLY A 30 -11.36 3.58 6.62
C GLY A 30 -10.39 2.47 6.20
N LEU A 31 -9.14 2.49 6.67
CA LEU A 31 -8.16 1.43 6.41
C LEU A 31 -8.52 0.10 7.08
N ASP A 32 -9.32 0.12 8.15
CA ASP A 32 -9.76 -1.10 8.86
C ASP A 32 -10.63 -1.99 7.98
N ASP A 33 -11.34 -1.40 7.03
CA ASP A 33 -12.17 -2.11 6.06
C ASP A 33 -11.44 -2.54 4.79
N LEU A 34 -10.17 -2.17 4.64
CA LEU A 34 -9.41 -2.41 3.41
C LEU A 34 -8.23 -3.36 3.62
N LEU A 35 -7.64 -3.36 4.80
CA LEU A 35 -6.45 -4.14 5.11
C LEU A 35 -6.81 -5.42 5.89
N ALA A 36 -6.12 -6.51 5.59
CA ALA A 36 -6.11 -7.71 6.40
C ALA A 36 -5.49 -7.44 7.79
N ASP A 37 -5.63 -8.36 8.73
CA ASP A 37 -5.07 -8.20 10.08
C ASP A 37 -3.53 -8.10 10.05
N HIS A 38 -2.90 -8.79 9.10
CA HIS A 38 -1.48 -8.69 8.81
C HIS A 38 -1.28 -8.38 7.32
N VAL A 39 -0.37 -7.45 7.04
CA VAL A 39 -0.09 -6.99 5.68
C VAL A 39 1.41 -7.05 5.43
N SER A 40 1.82 -7.68 4.32
CA SER A 40 3.18 -7.54 3.81
C SER A 40 3.35 -6.13 3.22
N PHE A 41 4.20 -5.32 3.85
CA PHE A 41 4.33 -3.91 3.53
C PHE A 41 5.80 -3.49 3.41
N PRO A 42 6.54 -4.04 2.43
CA PRO A 42 7.92 -3.64 2.17
C PRO A 42 8.00 -2.23 1.55
N THR A 43 9.12 -1.56 1.80
CA THR A 43 9.48 -0.34 1.07
C THR A 43 10.00 -0.68 -0.33
N PRO A 44 10.05 0.28 -1.29
CA PRO A 44 10.64 0.04 -2.60
C PRO A 44 12.10 -0.48 -2.53
N ALA A 45 12.91 0.04 -1.62
CA ALA A 45 14.29 -0.38 -1.45
C ALA A 45 14.41 -1.83 -0.95
N GLU A 46 13.51 -2.25 -0.06
CA GLU A 46 13.46 -3.63 0.44
C GLU A 46 13.05 -4.62 -0.65
N ILE A 47 12.13 -4.22 -1.56
CA ILE A 47 11.71 -5.05 -2.70
C ILE A 47 12.89 -5.30 -3.67
N GLU A 48 13.78 -4.32 -3.84
CA GLU A 48 14.93 -4.41 -4.72
C GLU A 48 16.14 -5.12 -4.06
N ALA A 49 16.06 -5.42 -2.75
CA ALA A 49 17.14 -6.06 -2.03
C ALA A 49 17.35 -7.53 -2.46
N PRO A 50 18.60 -8.01 -2.54
CA PRO A 50 18.86 -9.42 -2.83
C PRO A 50 18.20 -10.35 -1.81
N GLY A 51 17.49 -11.38 -2.30
CA GLY A 51 16.82 -12.35 -1.43
C GLY A 51 15.49 -11.84 -0.84
N PHE A 52 14.90 -10.83 -1.45
CA PHE A 52 13.58 -10.33 -1.04
C PHE A 52 12.55 -11.46 -0.91
N ASP A 53 11.94 -11.53 0.27
CA ASP A 53 10.81 -12.41 0.58
C ASP A 53 9.68 -11.57 1.20
N PRO A 54 8.52 -11.43 0.53
CA PRO A 54 7.40 -10.65 1.06
C PRO A 54 6.95 -11.07 2.47
N ALA A 55 7.06 -12.35 2.81
CA ALA A 55 6.66 -12.86 4.12
C ALA A 55 7.53 -12.32 5.27
N SER A 56 8.73 -11.86 4.96
CA SER A 56 9.64 -11.23 5.94
C SER A 56 9.22 -9.81 6.34
N TYR A 57 8.24 -9.22 5.64
CA TYR A 57 7.80 -7.83 5.85
C TYR A 57 6.37 -7.73 6.35
N LEU A 58 5.89 -8.75 7.05
CA LEU A 58 4.58 -8.72 7.69
C LEU A 58 4.53 -7.68 8.80
N ARG A 59 3.47 -6.87 8.79
CA ARG A 59 3.11 -5.88 9.80
C ARG A 59 1.66 -6.09 10.18
N SER A 60 1.31 -5.86 11.43
CA SER A 60 -0.11 -5.78 11.79
C SER A 60 -0.76 -4.58 11.10
N ARG A 61 -2.06 -4.68 10.82
CA ARG A 61 -2.86 -3.56 10.31
C ARG A 61 -2.69 -2.30 11.19
N ALA A 62 -2.64 -2.48 12.50
CA ALA A 62 -2.48 -1.38 13.45
C ALA A 62 -1.13 -0.66 13.26
N GLU A 63 -0.02 -1.39 13.05
CA GLU A 63 1.30 -0.80 12.78
C GLU A 63 1.32 -0.04 11.47
N VAL A 64 0.76 -0.63 10.39
CA VAL A 64 0.67 0.03 9.09
C VAL A 64 -0.16 1.31 9.18
N LYS A 65 -1.32 1.24 9.84
CA LYS A 65 -2.22 2.38 10.06
C LYS A 65 -1.54 3.49 10.87
N ALA A 66 -0.82 3.13 11.94
CA ALA A 66 -0.11 4.08 12.79
C ALA A 66 1.06 4.79 12.08
N ALA A 67 1.63 4.19 11.03
CA ALA A 67 2.73 4.79 10.28
C ALA A 67 2.29 5.95 9.39
N TYR A 68 1.12 5.86 8.76
CA TYR A 68 0.67 6.83 7.76
C TYR A 68 0.68 8.30 8.21
N PRO A 69 0.17 8.67 9.41
CA PRO A 69 0.19 10.06 9.87
C PRO A 69 1.60 10.67 9.86
N GLY A 70 2.59 9.92 10.33
CA GLY A 70 4.00 10.36 10.34
C GLY A 70 4.61 10.42 8.94
N LEU A 71 4.33 9.42 8.10
CA LEU A 71 4.84 9.37 6.73
C LEU A 71 4.38 10.55 5.89
N LEU A 72 3.16 11.01 6.10
CA LEU A 72 2.51 12.02 5.27
C LEU A 72 2.33 13.37 5.98
N ALA A 73 2.96 13.55 7.15
CA ALA A 73 2.89 14.82 7.88
C ALA A 73 3.40 15.99 7.03
N GLY A 74 2.62 17.07 6.97
CA GLY A 74 3.00 18.27 6.23
C GLY A 74 3.01 18.10 4.69
N LEU A 75 2.30 17.11 4.18
CA LEU A 75 2.19 16.86 2.74
C LEU A 75 0.73 16.84 2.30
N LEU A 76 0.42 17.55 1.24
CA LEU A 76 -0.77 17.30 0.43
C LEU A 76 -0.42 16.18 -0.56
N THR A 77 -1.28 15.17 -0.63
CA THR A 77 -1.05 14.03 -1.51
C THR A 77 -2.25 13.79 -2.42
N GLN A 78 -1.96 13.31 -3.62
CA GLN A 78 -2.98 12.83 -4.55
C GLN A 78 -2.45 11.60 -5.28
N HIS A 79 -3.18 10.50 -5.19
CA HIS A 79 -2.86 9.24 -5.84
C HIS A 79 -3.87 8.97 -6.95
N LEU A 80 -3.40 9.02 -8.20
CA LEU A 80 -4.18 8.64 -9.37
C LEU A 80 -3.85 7.18 -9.70
N ILE A 81 -4.76 6.26 -9.38
CA ILE A 81 -4.56 4.83 -9.64
C ILE A 81 -5.43 4.37 -10.81
N THR A 82 -4.89 3.55 -11.70
CA THR A 82 -5.54 3.13 -12.93
C THR A 82 -4.96 1.82 -13.48
N GLY A 83 -5.58 1.28 -14.54
CA GLY A 83 -5.06 0.13 -15.27
C GLY A 83 -5.11 -1.17 -14.46
N HIS A 84 -6.07 -1.32 -13.58
CA HIS A 84 -6.21 -2.49 -12.72
C HIS A 84 -6.34 -3.78 -13.52
N GLN A 85 -5.51 -4.75 -13.18
CA GLN A 85 -5.53 -6.11 -13.74
C GLN A 85 -5.67 -7.10 -12.58
N VAL A 86 -6.81 -7.76 -12.50
CA VAL A 86 -7.14 -8.68 -11.40
C VAL A 86 -7.00 -10.13 -11.86
N GLU A 87 -6.25 -10.91 -11.12
CA GLU A 87 -6.13 -12.36 -11.23
C GLU A 87 -6.76 -12.99 -9.98
N LEU A 88 -7.78 -13.84 -10.18
CA LEU A 88 -8.48 -14.53 -9.09
C LEU A 88 -7.96 -15.95 -8.97
N ASP A 89 -7.72 -16.40 -7.74
CA ASP A 89 -7.39 -17.78 -7.39
C ASP A 89 -8.13 -18.17 -6.09
N GLY A 90 -9.37 -18.64 -6.24
CA GLY A 90 -10.25 -18.98 -5.12
C GLY A 90 -10.48 -17.77 -4.20
N ASP A 91 -10.04 -17.90 -2.94
CA ASP A 91 -10.14 -16.85 -1.92
C ASP A 91 -8.90 -15.96 -1.85
N ARG A 92 -8.02 -16.04 -2.83
CA ARG A 92 -6.87 -15.16 -3.03
C ARG A 92 -6.95 -14.45 -4.37
N ALA A 93 -6.35 -13.28 -4.43
CA ALA A 93 -6.24 -12.52 -5.67
C ALA A 93 -4.95 -11.71 -5.72
N VAL A 94 -4.55 -11.39 -6.95
CA VAL A 94 -3.53 -10.39 -7.23
C VAL A 94 -4.16 -9.29 -8.08
N CYS A 95 -3.95 -8.04 -7.67
CA CYS A 95 -4.32 -6.89 -8.47
C CYS A 95 -3.07 -6.07 -8.80
N ARG A 96 -2.76 -5.92 -10.09
CA ARG A 96 -1.73 -4.98 -10.57
C ARG A 96 -2.39 -3.69 -11.01
N ALA A 97 -1.72 -2.58 -10.74
CA ALA A 97 -2.19 -1.26 -11.16
C ALA A 97 -1.03 -0.31 -11.39
N HIS A 98 -1.24 0.72 -12.20
CA HIS A 98 -0.34 1.85 -12.30
C HIS A 98 -0.86 3.02 -11.47
N SER A 99 0.05 3.88 -11.00
CA SER A 99 -0.36 5.14 -10.40
C SER A 99 0.56 6.30 -10.77
N VAL A 100 0.01 7.49 -10.66
CA VAL A 100 0.77 8.72 -10.52
C VAL A 100 0.48 9.27 -9.13
N ASN A 101 1.52 9.34 -8.31
CA ASN A 101 1.43 9.89 -6.97
C ASN A 101 2.04 11.28 -6.96
N VAL A 102 1.29 12.25 -6.47
CA VAL A 102 1.71 13.64 -6.38
C VAL A 102 1.81 14.03 -4.91
N HIS A 103 2.92 14.65 -4.55
CA HIS A 103 3.17 15.16 -3.21
C HIS A 103 3.55 16.63 -3.28
N LEU A 104 2.91 17.46 -2.47
CA LEU A 104 3.20 18.87 -2.32
C LEU A 104 3.38 19.18 -0.82
N PRO A 105 4.55 19.63 -0.37
CA PRO A 105 4.74 20.10 0.99
C PRO A 105 3.78 21.25 1.35
N ASP A 106 3.27 21.25 2.57
CA ASP A 106 2.40 22.31 3.09
C ASP A 106 3.10 23.68 2.96
N GLY A 107 2.42 24.64 2.34
CA GLY A 107 3.00 25.96 2.05
C GLY A 107 4.03 25.97 0.92
N GLY A 108 4.28 24.83 0.28
CA GLY A 108 5.17 24.73 -0.88
C GLY A 108 4.57 25.38 -2.13
N GLY A 109 5.44 26.05 -2.91
CA GLY A 109 5.08 26.56 -4.22
C GLY A 109 5.10 25.47 -5.30
N ARG A 110 4.83 25.88 -6.55
CA ARG A 110 4.85 24.97 -7.72
C ARG A 110 6.13 24.15 -7.81
N ASP A 111 7.27 24.75 -7.48
CA ASP A 111 8.58 24.13 -7.64
C ASP A 111 8.88 23.05 -6.56
N ALA A 112 8.08 23.03 -5.49
CA ALA A 112 8.15 21.99 -4.45
C ALA A 112 7.30 20.75 -4.75
N LEU A 113 6.52 20.77 -5.83
CA LEU A 113 5.70 19.63 -6.22
C LEU A 113 6.59 18.52 -6.78
N VAL A 114 6.41 17.33 -6.24
CA VAL A 114 7.05 16.12 -6.73
C VAL A 114 6.01 15.09 -7.17
N ALA A 115 6.32 14.33 -8.21
CA ALA A 115 5.46 13.27 -8.68
C ALA A 115 6.29 12.03 -9.04
N HIS A 116 5.71 10.87 -8.86
CA HIS A 116 6.30 9.63 -9.33
C HIS A 116 5.26 8.67 -9.90
N GLY A 117 5.63 8.02 -10.97
CA GLY A 117 4.82 6.96 -11.54
C GLY A 117 5.23 5.62 -10.95
N ASN A 118 4.25 4.85 -10.52
CA ASN A 118 4.48 3.55 -9.89
C ASN A 118 3.75 2.44 -10.61
N GLU A 119 4.25 1.25 -10.38
CA GLU A 119 3.55 0.00 -10.56
C GLU A 119 3.28 -0.62 -9.19
N TYR A 120 2.03 -0.95 -8.93
CA TYR A 120 1.60 -1.65 -7.72
C TYR A 120 1.29 -3.10 -8.02
N ARG A 121 1.62 -3.97 -7.06
CA ARG A 121 1.09 -5.31 -6.95
C ARG A 121 0.48 -5.46 -5.57
N PHE A 122 -0.84 -5.60 -5.55
CA PHE A 122 -1.60 -5.93 -4.35
C PHE A 122 -1.84 -7.43 -4.30
N GLU A 123 -1.66 -8.00 -3.13
CA GLU A 123 -2.15 -9.32 -2.78
C GLU A 123 -3.40 -9.14 -1.92
N LEU A 124 -4.43 -9.93 -2.21
CA LEU A 124 -5.69 -9.82 -1.50
C LEU A 124 -6.17 -11.20 -1.07
N GLU A 125 -6.88 -11.24 0.04
CA GLU A 125 -7.56 -12.41 0.55
C GLU A 125 -9.03 -12.11 0.80
N ARG A 126 -9.86 -13.14 0.61
CA ARG A 126 -11.29 -13.06 0.92
C ARG A 126 -11.49 -13.37 2.40
N THR A 127 -12.20 -12.49 3.08
CA THR A 127 -12.64 -12.67 4.46
C THR A 127 -14.17 -12.75 4.53
N GLU A 128 -14.71 -13.01 5.70
CA GLU A 128 -16.16 -12.94 5.95
C GLU A 128 -16.74 -11.55 5.67
N LYS A 129 -15.90 -10.51 5.72
CA LYS A 129 -16.26 -9.10 5.48
C LYS A 129 -15.90 -8.60 4.08
N GLY A 130 -15.62 -9.50 3.12
CA GLY A 130 -15.21 -9.18 1.76
C GLY A 130 -13.69 -9.23 1.54
N TRP A 131 -13.23 -8.71 0.42
CA TRP A 131 -11.83 -8.71 0.05
C TRP A 131 -10.99 -7.72 0.88
N ARG A 132 -9.79 -8.17 1.30
CA ARG A 132 -8.84 -7.35 2.08
C ARG A 132 -7.45 -7.44 1.46
N ILE A 133 -6.71 -6.35 1.49
CA ILE A 133 -5.31 -6.31 1.07
C ILE A 133 -4.45 -6.98 2.14
N SER A 134 -3.78 -8.06 1.77
CA SER A 134 -2.81 -8.80 2.60
C SER A 134 -1.36 -8.50 2.22
N GLY A 135 -1.13 -7.81 1.11
CA GLY A 135 0.20 -7.39 0.69
C GLY A 135 0.18 -6.24 -0.31
N ARG A 136 1.22 -5.40 -0.26
CA ARG A 136 1.44 -4.35 -1.26
C ARG A 136 2.92 -4.21 -1.57
N GLN A 137 3.25 -4.32 -2.83
CA GLN A 137 4.58 -4.02 -3.37
C GLN A 137 4.48 -2.82 -4.32
N THR A 138 5.50 -1.98 -4.32
CA THR A 138 5.53 -0.74 -5.11
C THR A 138 6.87 -0.63 -5.82
N TRP A 139 6.85 -0.51 -7.14
CA TRP A 139 8.02 -0.20 -7.96
C TRP A 139 7.88 1.19 -8.54
N ILE A 140 8.85 2.07 -8.25
CA ILE A 140 8.90 3.42 -8.79
C ILE A 140 9.51 3.36 -10.18
N ARG A 141 8.74 3.69 -11.21
CA ARG A 141 9.15 3.62 -12.61
C ARG A 141 9.80 4.90 -13.12
N TRP A 142 9.35 6.03 -12.61
CA TRP A 142 9.91 7.35 -12.91
C TRP A 142 9.60 8.33 -11.77
N ARG A 143 10.42 9.38 -11.70
CA ARG A 143 10.25 10.52 -10.78
C ARG A 143 10.28 11.82 -11.56
N TRP A 144 9.59 12.83 -11.05
CA TRP A 144 9.59 14.20 -11.54
C TRP A 144 9.55 15.17 -10.36
N GLY A 145 10.33 16.26 -10.44
CA GLY A 145 10.48 17.24 -9.38
C GLY A 145 11.85 17.15 -8.68
N ASP A 146 12.06 17.99 -7.68
CA ASP A 146 13.33 18.04 -6.93
C ASP A 146 13.40 16.87 -5.93
N GLU A 147 14.43 16.04 -6.04
CA GLU A 147 14.64 14.87 -5.18
C GLU A 147 14.75 15.23 -3.69
N THR A 148 15.15 16.45 -3.35
CA THR A 148 15.21 16.91 -1.95
C THR A 148 13.85 16.98 -1.28
N HIS A 149 12.77 17.01 -2.06
CA HIS A 149 11.38 17.02 -1.59
C HIS A 149 10.73 15.62 -1.49
N TYR A 150 11.46 14.53 -1.85
CA TYR A 150 10.98 13.15 -1.69
C TYR A 150 11.05 12.68 -0.22
N GLU A 151 10.39 13.42 0.66
CA GLU A 151 10.38 13.13 2.09
C GLU A 151 9.72 11.80 2.46
N VAL A 152 8.72 11.38 1.69
CA VAL A 152 7.97 10.14 1.96
C VAL A 152 8.89 8.93 1.86
N ASP A 153 9.74 8.86 0.84
CA ASP A 153 10.66 7.73 0.66
C ASP A 153 11.65 7.64 1.83
N ARG A 154 12.19 8.78 2.27
CA ARG A 154 13.08 8.85 3.44
C ARG A 154 12.37 8.43 4.72
N ARG A 155 11.14 8.90 4.94
CA ARG A 155 10.34 8.54 6.12
C ARG A 155 9.96 7.07 6.13
N LEU A 156 9.65 6.48 4.95
CA LEU A 156 9.38 5.05 4.80
C LEU A 156 10.59 4.21 5.21
N LEU A 157 11.79 4.59 4.77
CA LEU A 157 13.02 3.89 5.17
C LEU A 157 13.24 3.99 6.69
N GLN A 158 13.10 5.17 7.27
CA GLN A 158 13.22 5.36 8.73
C GLN A 158 12.18 4.56 9.53
N TRP A 159 10.95 4.47 9.02
CA TRP A 159 9.92 3.66 9.65
C TRP A 159 10.22 2.16 9.56
N ALA A 160 10.67 1.68 8.40
CA ALA A 160 11.03 0.29 8.20
C ALA A 160 12.14 -0.17 9.16
N ASP A 161 13.13 0.70 9.43
CA ASP A 161 14.20 0.43 10.40
C ASP A 161 13.71 0.33 11.86
N GLN A 162 12.59 0.98 12.19
CA GLN A 162 12.03 1.00 13.55
C GLN A 162 11.07 -0.15 13.81
N VAL A 163 10.39 -0.64 12.78
CA VAL A 163 9.36 -1.68 12.88
C VAL A 163 9.98 -3.04 12.53
N ARG A 164 10.25 -3.87 13.54
CA ARG A 164 10.72 -5.23 13.28
C ARG A 164 9.63 -6.05 12.57
N PRO A 165 9.97 -6.76 11.48
CA PRO A 165 9.04 -7.69 10.86
C PRO A 165 8.58 -8.74 11.88
N VAL A 166 7.30 -9.06 11.88
CA VAL A 166 6.78 -10.23 12.64
C VAL A 166 7.33 -11.47 11.94
N SER A 167 8.06 -12.32 12.65
CA SER A 167 8.55 -13.57 12.05
C SER A 167 7.38 -14.48 11.71
N SER A 168 7.46 -15.18 10.58
CA SER A 168 6.45 -16.16 10.17
C SER A 168 6.18 -17.24 11.23
N ALA A 169 7.13 -17.50 12.14
CA ALA A 169 6.99 -18.40 13.28
C ALA A 169 6.07 -17.84 14.39
N GLU A 170 6.01 -16.52 14.55
CA GLU A 170 5.16 -15.87 15.56
C GLU A 170 3.70 -15.72 15.10
N CYS A 171 3.47 -15.68 13.79
CA CYS A 171 2.12 -15.64 13.21
C CYS A 171 1.37 -16.97 13.45
N ASN A 172 2.07 -18.10 13.30
CA ASN A 172 1.48 -19.43 13.50
C ASN A 172 1.17 -19.79 14.98
N GLN A 173 1.72 -19.07 15.95
CA GLN A 173 1.48 -19.33 17.38
C GLN A 173 0.24 -18.61 17.93
N ARG A 174 -0.37 -17.69 17.18
CA ARG A 174 -1.55 -16.93 17.62
C ARG A 174 -2.88 -17.47 17.10
N GLU A 175 -2.83 -18.49 16.23
CA GLU A 175 -4.02 -19.20 15.69
C GLU A 175 -4.30 -20.57 16.38
N GLY A 176 -3.66 -20.87 17.49
CA GLY A 176 -3.84 -22.10 18.27
C GLY A 176 -4.66 -21.92 19.53
#